data_635894e108e855c9e25d2d017fb9ff4a
#
_entry.id   635894e108e855c9e25d2d017fb9ff4a
#
_cell.length_a   1.000
_cell.length_b   1.000
_cell.length_c   1.000
_cell.angle_alpha   90.00
_cell.angle_beta   90.00
_cell.angle_gamma   90.00
#
_symmetry.space_group_name_H-M   'P 1'
#
loop_
_entity.id
_entity.type
_entity.pdbx_description
1 polymer ?
#
loop_
_entity_poly.entity_id
_entity_poly.type
_entity_poly.pdbx_seq_one_letter_code
_entity_poly.pdbx_strand_id
1 'polypeptide(L)'
;MDTSISTQLRDRSYSEHAICYHSSRSLQAKNRPTSTGAAASGFVYLVGAGPGDPELLTVKAVNALQQCDLLVYDRLVSKEILALVPEHVDKIYVGKRCGEPSLKQEEINQILVSFAQLGRKIVRLKGGDPFIFGRGGEEALALVEHNIRYCVVPGITAAIGCAASCAIPLTHREVARSVTLVTGTVVTGSLPAWSAIVEAGQTLVFYMGLESARALEQGLLGQGVRADFPVAIVTQGSTPDQKMYVTTLATLEKTAVALKGVSPALIIMGEVVKLRDRLKTTLAAVAPMANASFVDE
;
A
#
# COMPACT_ATOMS: atom_id res chain seq x y z
N MET A 1 -23.10 29.38 -36.92
CA MET A 1 -21.80 28.96 -37.35
C MET A 1 -20.99 28.62 -36.08
N ASP A 2 -20.67 27.43 -35.62
CA ASP A 2 -20.70 26.11 -36.24
C ASP A 2 -20.91 25.07 -35.14
N THR A 3 -21.88 24.22 -35.31
CA THR A 3 -22.25 23.10 -34.45
C THR A 3 -21.48 21.88 -34.98
N SER A 4 -20.31 21.54 -34.43
CA SER A 4 -19.62 20.30 -34.81
C SER A 4 -18.54 19.76 -33.88
N ILE A 5 -18.78 19.72 -32.55
CA ILE A 5 -17.92 18.99 -31.59
C ILE A 5 -18.71 18.02 -30.67
N SER A 6 -19.92 17.63 -31.03
CA SER A 6 -20.74 16.77 -30.18
C SER A 6 -21.04 15.36 -30.73
N THR A 7 -20.28 14.84 -31.71
CA THR A 7 -20.65 13.57 -32.35
C THR A 7 -19.51 12.55 -32.51
N GLN A 8 -18.48 12.57 -31.67
CA GLN A 8 -17.42 11.54 -31.76
C GLN A 8 -17.10 10.81 -30.44
N LEU A 9 -18.00 10.81 -29.45
CA LEU A 9 -17.83 10.03 -28.22
C LEU A 9 -18.92 8.97 -28.00
N ARG A 10 -19.55 8.48 -29.06
CA ARG A 10 -20.41 7.28 -28.99
C ARG A 10 -19.86 6.27 -29.97
N ASP A 11 -19.19 5.30 -29.47
CA ASP A 11 -18.87 3.95 -29.89
C ASP A 11 -17.44 3.55 -29.49
N ARG A 12 -17.24 3.33 -28.21
CA ARG A 12 -16.32 2.29 -27.76
C ARG A 12 -17.10 1.44 -26.77
N SER A 13 -17.64 0.36 -27.29
CA SER A 13 -18.14 -0.75 -26.51
C SER A 13 -17.04 -1.22 -25.57
N TYR A 14 -17.20 -0.95 -24.28
CA TYR A 14 -16.47 -1.64 -23.23
C TYR A 14 -16.99 -3.07 -23.16
N SER A 15 -16.53 -3.91 -24.09
CA SER A 15 -16.70 -5.34 -23.99
C SER A 15 -15.80 -5.86 -22.88
N GLU A 16 -16.41 -6.19 -21.75
CA GLU A 16 -16.07 -7.31 -20.89
C GLU A 16 -14.59 -7.58 -20.60
N HIS A 17 -13.94 -6.72 -19.83
CA HIS A 17 -12.87 -7.16 -18.94
C HIS A 17 -13.40 -7.10 -17.53
N ALA A 18 -13.95 -8.24 -17.09
CA ALA A 18 -14.56 -8.46 -15.82
C ALA A 18 -13.65 -8.02 -14.67
N ILE A 19 -13.96 -6.89 -14.08
CA ILE A 19 -13.65 -6.64 -12.68
C ILE A 19 -14.21 -7.84 -11.94
N CYS A 20 -13.35 -8.62 -11.26
CA CYS A 20 -13.72 -9.85 -10.55
C CYS A 20 -14.83 -9.61 -9.51
N TYR A 21 -16.08 -9.57 -9.96
CA TYR A 21 -17.25 -9.80 -9.14
C TYR A 21 -17.76 -11.22 -9.43
N HIS A 22 -17.27 -12.22 -8.70
CA HIS A 22 -17.93 -13.50 -8.63
C HIS A 22 -18.37 -13.72 -7.19
N SER A 23 -19.68 -13.58 -7.00
CA SER A 23 -20.38 -14.04 -5.81
C SER A 23 -20.14 -15.55 -5.62
N SER A 24 -19.87 -15.93 -4.38
CA SER A 24 -19.80 -17.31 -3.92
C SER A 24 -21.15 -18.01 -4.18
N ARG A 25 -21.24 -18.78 -5.27
CA ARG A 25 -22.23 -19.83 -5.44
C ARG A 25 -21.53 -21.08 -5.95
N SER A 26 -21.71 -22.13 -5.18
CA SER A 26 -21.29 -23.51 -5.36
C SER A 26 -21.11 -23.94 -6.81
N LEU A 27 -19.86 -24.25 -7.19
CA LEU A 27 -19.57 -25.01 -8.41
C LEU A 27 -19.56 -26.50 -8.09
N GLN A 28 -20.71 -27.12 -8.30
CA GLN A 28 -20.79 -28.57 -8.47
C GLN A 28 -20.00 -28.97 -9.72
N ALA A 29 -19.11 -29.93 -9.54
CA ALA A 29 -18.34 -30.55 -10.60
C ALA A 29 -19.29 -31.19 -11.64
N LYS A 30 -19.26 -30.69 -12.87
CA LYS A 30 -19.79 -31.42 -14.05
C LYS A 30 -18.85 -31.27 -15.23
N ASN A 31 -18.31 -32.45 -15.62
CA ASN A 31 -17.80 -32.84 -16.93
C ASN A 31 -16.70 -31.97 -17.59
N ARG A 32 -15.49 -32.49 -17.50
CA ARG A 32 -14.37 -32.19 -18.42
C ARG A 32 -14.71 -32.62 -19.83
N PRO A 33 -14.59 -31.74 -20.85
CA PRO A 33 -14.28 -32.18 -22.19
C PRO A 33 -12.75 -32.28 -22.32
N THR A 34 -12.28 -33.44 -22.72
CA THR A 34 -10.92 -33.68 -23.20
C THR A 34 -10.70 -32.88 -24.48
N SER A 35 -9.90 -31.80 -24.41
CA SER A 35 -9.33 -31.14 -25.57
C SER A 35 -7.85 -30.84 -25.31
N THR A 36 -7.06 -31.32 -26.24
CA THR A 36 -5.63 -31.22 -26.44
C THR A 36 -5.00 -29.88 -26.03
N GLY A 37 -4.14 -29.90 -25.02
CA GLY A 37 -2.81 -29.30 -25.03
C GLY A 37 -2.63 -27.78 -25.06
N ALA A 38 -3.42 -26.97 -24.33
CA ALA A 38 -2.88 -25.69 -23.83
C ALA A 38 -2.82 -25.81 -22.30
N ALA A 39 -1.64 -25.80 -21.72
CA ALA A 39 -1.47 -25.73 -20.26
C ALA A 39 -2.32 -24.53 -19.79
N ALA A 40 -3.22 -24.76 -18.82
CA ALA A 40 -4.03 -23.68 -18.27
C ALA A 40 -3.09 -22.62 -17.71
N SER A 41 -3.07 -21.43 -18.32
CA SER A 41 -2.21 -20.35 -17.83
C SER A 41 -2.62 -20.04 -16.39
N GLY A 42 -1.64 -19.89 -15.49
CA GLY A 42 -1.87 -19.55 -14.10
C GLY A 42 -2.51 -18.18 -13.93
N PHE A 43 -2.63 -17.77 -12.69
CA PHE A 43 -3.25 -16.51 -12.31
C PHE A 43 -2.46 -15.83 -11.21
N VAL A 44 -2.31 -14.49 -11.27
CA VAL A 44 -1.59 -13.72 -10.25
C VAL A 44 -2.53 -12.74 -9.56
N TYR A 45 -2.59 -12.81 -8.24
CA TYR A 45 -3.19 -11.78 -7.39
C TYR A 45 -2.09 -10.84 -6.89
N LEU A 46 -2.17 -9.55 -7.23
CA LEU A 46 -1.37 -8.49 -6.63
C LEU A 46 -2.14 -7.97 -5.42
N VAL A 47 -1.73 -8.37 -4.23
CA VAL A 47 -2.51 -8.18 -3.00
C VAL A 47 -1.83 -7.21 -2.05
N GLY A 48 -2.58 -6.22 -1.56
CA GLY A 48 -2.15 -5.36 -0.47
C GLY A 48 -2.34 -6.05 0.88
N ALA A 49 -1.25 -6.10 1.64
CA ALA A 49 -1.22 -6.64 3.00
C ALA A 49 -1.65 -5.63 4.08
N GLY A 50 -1.96 -4.39 3.69
CA GLY A 50 -2.18 -3.35 4.68
C GLY A 50 -0.89 -2.89 5.39
N PRO A 51 -1.01 -2.08 6.44
CA PRO A 51 0.13 -1.43 7.10
C PRO A 51 0.86 -2.31 8.12
N GLY A 52 0.33 -3.50 8.45
CA GLY A 52 0.98 -4.44 9.39
C GLY A 52 0.01 -5.24 10.26
N ASP A 53 -1.10 -4.64 10.66
CA ASP A 53 -2.16 -5.28 11.43
C ASP A 53 -2.95 -6.27 10.53
N PRO A 54 -3.04 -7.57 10.90
CA PRO A 54 -3.80 -8.56 10.13
C PRO A 54 -5.30 -8.26 10.06
N GLU A 55 -5.88 -7.58 11.04
CA GLU A 55 -7.31 -7.20 11.02
C GLU A 55 -7.61 -6.11 9.98
N LEU A 56 -6.58 -5.45 9.46
CA LEU A 56 -6.69 -4.48 8.37
C LEU A 56 -6.57 -5.10 6.97
N LEU A 57 -6.47 -6.44 6.87
CA LEU A 57 -6.61 -7.13 5.59
C LEU A 57 -8.04 -6.99 5.06
N THR A 58 -8.15 -6.82 3.75
CA THR A 58 -9.47 -6.94 3.12
C THR A 58 -9.90 -8.40 3.11
N VAL A 59 -11.21 -8.66 3.23
CA VAL A 59 -11.77 -10.02 3.09
C VAL A 59 -11.32 -10.68 1.79
N LYS A 60 -11.20 -9.91 0.71
CA LYS A 60 -10.71 -10.42 -0.57
C LYS A 60 -9.24 -10.84 -0.52
N ALA A 61 -8.41 -10.11 0.25
CA ALA A 61 -7.01 -10.49 0.47
C ALA A 61 -6.90 -11.81 1.23
N VAL A 62 -7.66 -11.97 2.32
CA VAL A 62 -7.70 -13.23 3.09
C VAL A 62 -8.12 -14.40 2.18
N ASN A 63 -9.20 -14.25 1.41
CA ASN A 63 -9.67 -15.28 0.49
C ASN A 63 -8.61 -15.65 -0.57
N ALA A 64 -7.85 -14.67 -1.07
CA ALA A 64 -6.76 -14.93 -2.02
C ALA A 64 -5.62 -15.73 -1.38
N LEU A 65 -5.24 -15.39 -0.15
CA LEU A 65 -4.20 -16.09 0.62
C LEU A 65 -4.58 -17.55 0.90
N GLN A 66 -5.84 -17.81 1.19
CA GLN A 66 -6.36 -19.15 1.48
C GLN A 66 -6.42 -20.07 0.24
N GLN A 67 -6.39 -19.51 -0.96
CA GLN A 67 -6.63 -20.25 -2.21
C GLN A 67 -5.42 -20.26 -3.16
N CYS A 68 -4.29 -19.71 -2.77
CA CYS A 68 -3.11 -19.70 -3.62
C CYS A 68 -2.29 -20.98 -3.50
N ASP A 69 -1.53 -21.26 -4.56
CA ASP A 69 -0.54 -22.37 -4.59
C ASP A 69 0.87 -21.87 -4.24
N LEU A 70 1.10 -20.56 -4.41
CA LEU A 70 2.39 -19.91 -4.19
C LEU A 70 2.19 -18.50 -3.65
N LEU A 71 2.89 -18.19 -2.56
CA LEU A 71 3.01 -16.85 -2.01
C LEU A 71 4.38 -16.24 -2.35
N VAL A 72 4.38 -15.06 -2.97
CA VAL A 72 5.58 -14.23 -3.17
C VAL A 72 5.42 -12.96 -2.34
N TYR A 73 6.32 -12.72 -1.37
CA TYR A 73 6.13 -11.63 -0.39
C TYR A 73 7.42 -10.88 -0.08
N ASP A 74 7.29 -9.65 0.41
CA ASP A 74 8.41 -8.78 0.76
C ASP A 74 8.54 -8.52 2.28
N ARG A 75 9.52 -7.71 2.66
CA ARG A 75 9.88 -7.43 4.05
C ARG A 75 8.80 -6.73 4.89
N LEU A 76 7.88 -6.03 4.24
CA LEU A 76 6.86 -5.23 4.94
C LEU A 76 5.63 -6.04 5.36
N VAL A 77 5.57 -7.30 4.97
CA VAL A 77 4.50 -8.21 5.41
C VAL A 77 4.82 -8.74 6.80
N SER A 78 3.91 -8.55 7.75
CA SER A 78 4.09 -8.99 9.14
C SER A 78 4.03 -10.51 9.28
N LYS A 79 4.61 -11.03 10.38
CA LYS A 79 4.57 -12.47 10.69
C LYS A 79 3.16 -12.96 10.95
N GLU A 80 2.36 -12.14 11.55
CA GLU A 80 0.95 -12.40 11.87
C GLU A 80 0.13 -12.59 10.59
N ILE A 81 0.37 -11.76 9.57
CA ILE A 81 -0.26 -11.93 8.25
C ILE A 81 0.24 -13.22 7.56
N LEU A 82 1.54 -13.52 7.66
CA LEU A 82 2.09 -14.76 7.08
C LEU A 82 1.54 -16.01 7.74
N ALA A 83 1.15 -15.94 9.02
CA ALA A 83 0.53 -17.04 9.75
C ALA A 83 -0.90 -17.37 9.26
N LEU A 84 -1.56 -16.45 8.54
CA LEU A 84 -2.86 -16.70 7.91
C LEU A 84 -2.76 -17.54 6.63
N VAL A 85 -1.56 -17.71 6.09
CA VAL A 85 -1.33 -18.47 4.84
C VAL A 85 -1.21 -19.96 5.18
N PRO A 86 -1.99 -20.83 4.52
CA PRO A 86 -1.94 -22.26 4.80
C PRO A 86 -0.53 -22.85 4.71
N GLU A 87 -0.23 -23.83 5.55
CA GLU A 87 1.13 -24.40 5.65
C GLU A 87 1.61 -25.05 4.35
N HIS A 88 0.69 -25.64 3.58
CA HIS A 88 0.99 -26.30 2.33
C HIS A 88 1.35 -25.36 1.18
N VAL A 89 1.17 -24.05 1.36
CA VAL A 89 1.47 -23.03 0.34
C VAL A 89 2.97 -22.77 0.31
N ASP A 90 3.60 -22.93 -0.85
CA ASP A 90 4.99 -22.55 -1.06
C ASP A 90 5.17 -21.04 -0.86
N LYS A 91 6.27 -20.63 -0.19
CA LYS A 91 6.53 -19.23 0.13
C LYS A 91 7.89 -18.78 -0.40
N ILE A 92 7.90 -17.73 -1.24
CA ILE A 92 9.13 -17.11 -1.78
C ILE A 92 9.26 -15.70 -1.21
N TYR A 93 10.32 -15.46 -0.45
CA TYR A 93 10.68 -14.15 0.04
C TYR A 93 11.49 -13.37 -1.01
N VAL A 94 11.03 -12.19 -1.40
CA VAL A 94 11.68 -11.32 -2.40
C VAL A 94 12.13 -9.97 -1.83
N GLY A 95 12.02 -9.79 -0.52
CA GLY A 95 12.48 -8.56 0.16
C GLY A 95 14.01 -8.50 0.30
N LYS A 96 14.53 -7.31 0.62
CA LYS A 96 15.96 -7.14 0.92
C LYS A 96 16.32 -7.85 2.21
N ARG A 97 17.38 -8.68 2.16
CA ARG A 97 18.01 -9.24 3.35
C ARG A 97 19.30 -8.48 3.66
N CYS A 98 19.59 -8.32 4.95
CA CYS A 98 20.84 -7.70 5.38
C CYS A 98 22.02 -8.54 4.92
N GLY A 99 22.98 -7.91 4.21
CA GLY A 99 24.18 -8.62 3.72
C GLY A 99 24.02 -9.41 2.41
N GLU A 100 22.82 -9.53 1.85
CA GLU A 100 22.57 -10.17 0.56
C GLU A 100 22.24 -9.15 -0.54
N PRO A 101 22.60 -9.40 -1.80
CA PRO A 101 22.13 -8.62 -2.93
C PRO A 101 20.60 -8.64 -2.97
N SER A 102 19.97 -7.48 -3.07
CA SER A 102 18.53 -7.44 -3.22
C SER A 102 18.12 -7.82 -4.63
N LEU A 103 17.06 -8.65 -4.76
CA LEU A 103 16.46 -8.93 -6.05
C LEU A 103 16.04 -7.60 -6.72
N LYS A 104 16.38 -7.48 -8.00
CA LYS A 104 15.89 -6.39 -8.85
C LYS A 104 14.42 -6.62 -9.18
N GLN A 105 13.73 -5.54 -9.57
CA GLN A 105 12.31 -5.65 -9.91
C GLN A 105 12.06 -6.59 -11.08
N GLU A 106 12.97 -6.58 -12.04
CA GLU A 106 12.92 -7.47 -13.21
C GLU A 106 12.97 -8.94 -12.80
N GLU A 107 13.77 -9.28 -11.79
CA GLU A 107 13.88 -10.65 -11.26
C GLU A 107 12.60 -11.07 -10.54
N ILE A 108 11.97 -10.15 -9.80
CA ILE A 108 10.67 -10.39 -9.15
C ILE A 108 9.59 -10.61 -10.22
N ASN A 109 9.55 -9.76 -11.25
CA ASN A 109 8.63 -9.90 -12.37
C ASN A 109 8.81 -11.27 -13.06
N GLN A 110 10.06 -11.69 -13.29
CA GLN A 110 10.38 -12.99 -13.91
C GLN A 110 9.91 -14.17 -13.05
N ILE A 111 10.03 -14.08 -11.72
CA ILE A 111 9.49 -15.10 -10.79
C ILE A 111 7.98 -15.23 -10.98
N LEU A 112 7.24 -14.11 -10.96
CA LEU A 112 5.79 -14.13 -11.12
C LEU A 112 5.37 -14.72 -12.47
N VAL A 113 6.03 -14.31 -13.55
CA VAL A 113 5.78 -14.80 -14.92
C VAL A 113 6.06 -16.30 -15.03
N SER A 114 7.23 -16.75 -14.58
CA SER A 114 7.65 -18.15 -14.72
C SER A 114 6.71 -19.12 -14.00
N PHE A 115 6.32 -18.80 -12.75
CA PHE A 115 5.40 -19.66 -12.01
C PHE A 115 3.97 -19.60 -12.55
N ALA A 116 3.51 -18.46 -13.07
CA ALA A 116 2.20 -18.35 -13.70
C ALA A 116 2.14 -19.16 -15.00
N GLN A 117 3.23 -19.19 -15.80
CA GLN A 117 3.32 -20.03 -17.01
C GLN A 117 3.26 -21.54 -16.70
N LEU A 118 3.67 -21.93 -15.48
CA LEU A 118 3.52 -23.31 -14.98
C LEU A 118 2.09 -23.63 -14.47
N GLY A 119 1.14 -22.69 -14.66
CA GLY A 119 -0.26 -22.89 -14.27
C GLY A 119 -0.56 -22.61 -12.79
N ARG A 120 0.41 -22.08 -12.01
CA ARG A 120 0.21 -21.81 -10.57
C ARG A 120 -0.70 -20.59 -10.35
N LYS A 121 -1.48 -20.65 -9.27
CA LYS A 121 -2.23 -19.52 -8.72
C LYS A 121 -1.36 -18.83 -7.68
N ILE A 122 -0.91 -17.63 -8.00
CA ILE A 122 0.10 -16.89 -7.22
C ILE A 122 -0.55 -15.74 -6.48
N VAL A 123 -0.21 -15.56 -5.21
CA VAL A 123 -0.40 -14.30 -4.50
C VAL A 123 0.93 -13.58 -4.38
N ARG A 124 1.04 -12.40 -4.99
CA ARG A 124 2.10 -11.42 -4.73
C ARG A 124 1.60 -10.49 -3.61
N LEU A 125 2.07 -10.73 -2.39
CA LEU A 125 1.65 -9.99 -1.20
C LEU A 125 2.63 -8.85 -0.91
N LYS A 126 2.10 -7.63 -0.82
CA LYS A 126 2.86 -6.37 -0.73
C LYS A 126 2.40 -5.55 0.47
N GLY A 127 3.33 -5.02 1.26
CA GLY A 127 2.97 -4.10 2.35
C GLY A 127 2.18 -2.88 1.84
N GLY A 128 1.15 -2.45 2.59
CA GLY A 128 0.25 -1.38 2.20
C GLY A 128 -0.66 -1.76 1.04
N ASP A 129 -0.66 -0.94 0.00
CA ASP A 129 -1.43 -1.13 -1.23
C ASP A 129 -0.49 -1.39 -2.42
N PRO A 130 -0.82 -2.31 -3.36
CA PRO A 130 0.06 -2.65 -4.47
C PRO A 130 0.40 -1.46 -5.38
N PHE A 131 -0.52 -0.50 -5.55
CA PHE A 131 -0.41 0.62 -6.48
C PHE A 131 0.03 1.93 -5.82
N ILE A 132 0.17 1.96 -4.48
CA ILE A 132 0.68 3.13 -3.76
C ILE A 132 2.14 2.91 -3.36
N PHE A 133 3.07 3.44 -4.13
CA PHE A 133 4.53 3.31 -3.97
C PHE A 133 5.03 1.85 -3.83
N GLY A 134 4.20 0.89 -4.27
CA GLY A 134 4.47 -0.55 -4.16
C GLY A 134 5.02 -1.17 -5.44
N ARG A 135 5.21 -0.43 -6.53
CA ARG A 135 5.65 -0.93 -7.84
C ARG A 135 4.75 -2.00 -8.46
N GLY A 136 3.50 -2.16 -7.94
CA GLY A 136 2.54 -3.12 -8.48
C GLY A 136 2.17 -2.86 -9.95
N GLY A 137 2.26 -1.59 -10.40
CA GLY A 137 2.07 -1.25 -11.81
C GLY A 137 3.12 -1.89 -12.72
N GLU A 138 4.40 -1.93 -12.30
CA GLU A 138 5.48 -2.57 -13.04
C GLU A 138 5.29 -4.10 -13.08
N GLU A 139 4.86 -4.71 -11.97
CA GLU A 139 4.52 -6.13 -11.91
C GLU A 139 3.33 -6.46 -12.83
N ALA A 140 2.29 -5.63 -12.82
CA ALA A 140 1.11 -5.79 -13.67
C ALA A 140 1.46 -5.68 -15.17
N LEU A 141 2.29 -4.71 -15.56
CA LEU A 141 2.74 -4.55 -16.95
C LEU A 141 3.50 -5.79 -17.43
N ALA A 142 4.42 -6.32 -16.63
CA ALA A 142 5.14 -7.54 -16.96
C ALA A 142 4.21 -8.76 -17.16
N LEU A 143 3.16 -8.88 -16.34
CA LEU A 143 2.15 -9.93 -16.50
C LEU A 143 1.36 -9.77 -17.82
N VAL A 144 0.97 -8.55 -18.17
CA VAL A 144 0.27 -8.26 -19.44
C VAL A 144 1.14 -8.59 -20.65
N GLU A 145 2.41 -8.21 -20.63
CA GLU A 145 3.36 -8.51 -21.73
C GLU A 145 3.50 -10.02 -21.98
N HIS A 146 3.30 -10.83 -20.95
CA HIS A 146 3.37 -12.30 -21.08
C HIS A 146 1.99 -12.97 -21.17
N ASN A 147 0.91 -12.20 -21.40
CA ASN A 147 -0.47 -12.71 -21.49
C ASN A 147 -0.94 -13.48 -20.26
N ILE A 148 -0.46 -13.11 -19.05
CA ILE A 148 -0.85 -13.70 -17.79
C ILE A 148 -2.00 -12.90 -17.19
N ARG A 149 -3.08 -13.60 -16.85
CA ARG A 149 -4.23 -13.01 -16.18
C ARG A 149 -3.88 -12.65 -14.74
N TYR A 150 -4.29 -11.47 -14.32
CA TYR A 150 -4.07 -11.01 -12.94
C TYR A 150 -5.28 -10.27 -12.38
N CYS A 151 -5.28 -10.08 -11.08
CA CYS A 151 -6.24 -9.24 -10.35
C CYS A 151 -5.51 -8.44 -9.29
N VAL A 152 -5.85 -7.16 -9.16
CA VAL A 152 -5.35 -6.32 -8.06
C VAL A 152 -6.36 -6.35 -6.92
N VAL A 153 -5.87 -6.66 -5.73
CA VAL A 153 -6.64 -6.61 -4.49
C VAL A 153 -6.07 -5.47 -3.66
N PRO A 154 -6.79 -4.35 -3.52
CA PRO A 154 -6.29 -3.21 -2.78
C PRO A 154 -6.06 -3.54 -1.31
N GLY A 155 -5.15 -2.82 -0.68
CA GLY A 155 -4.89 -2.86 0.75
C GLY A 155 -4.94 -1.47 1.37
N ILE A 156 -5.03 -1.40 2.70
CA ILE A 156 -4.93 -0.13 3.41
C ILE A 156 -3.50 0.38 3.31
N THR A 157 -3.29 1.49 2.59
CA THR A 157 -1.96 2.09 2.48
C THR A 157 -1.50 2.68 3.81
N ALA A 158 -0.19 2.74 4.04
CA ALA A 158 0.40 3.19 5.31
C ALA A 158 -0.10 4.58 5.75
N ALA A 159 -0.34 5.52 4.83
CA ALA A 159 -0.89 6.83 5.17
C ALA A 159 -2.20 6.73 5.93
N ILE A 160 -3.13 5.90 5.47
CA ILE A 160 -4.45 5.73 6.08
C ILE A 160 -4.33 4.96 7.41
N GLY A 161 -3.61 3.84 7.42
CA GLY A 161 -3.47 3.00 8.60
C GLY A 161 -2.74 3.72 9.75
N CYS A 162 -1.58 4.33 9.48
CA CYS A 162 -0.82 5.07 10.48
C CYS A 162 -1.59 6.29 11.01
N ALA A 163 -2.28 7.03 10.14
CA ALA A 163 -3.05 8.20 10.54
C ALA A 163 -4.20 7.80 11.48
N ALA A 164 -4.94 6.74 11.15
CA ALA A 164 -6.02 6.22 11.98
C ALA A 164 -5.52 5.74 13.34
N SER A 165 -4.47 4.91 13.38
CA SER A 165 -3.89 4.39 14.62
C SER A 165 -3.28 5.48 15.51
N CYS A 166 -2.92 6.64 14.94
CA CYS A 166 -2.37 7.79 15.65
C CYS A 166 -3.41 8.87 15.98
N ALA A 167 -4.69 8.68 15.65
CA ALA A 167 -5.74 9.69 15.79
C ALA A 167 -5.44 11.01 15.05
N ILE A 168 -4.81 10.93 13.88
CA ILE A 168 -4.54 12.08 13.00
C ILE A 168 -5.48 11.97 11.79
N PRO A 169 -6.53 12.77 11.68
CA PRO A 169 -7.36 12.79 10.48
C PRO A 169 -6.56 13.43 9.33
N LEU A 170 -6.32 12.69 8.25
CA LEU A 170 -5.58 13.23 7.10
C LEU A 170 -6.32 14.38 6.41
N THR A 171 -7.65 14.44 6.54
CA THR A 171 -8.49 15.53 6.07
C THR A 171 -9.44 15.96 7.16
N HIS A 172 -9.74 17.26 7.20
CA HIS A 172 -10.71 17.85 8.12
C HIS A 172 -11.35 19.08 7.44
N ARG A 173 -12.67 19.19 7.51
CA ARG A 173 -13.43 20.21 6.78
C ARG A 173 -12.88 21.63 6.96
N GLU A 174 -12.44 21.97 8.17
CA GLU A 174 -11.98 23.31 8.56
C GLU A 174 -10.46 23.47 8.56
N VAL A 175 -9.70 22.37 8.40
CA VAL A 175 -8.24 22.38 8.59
C VAL A 175 -7.50 21.98 7.32
N ALA A 176 -7.89 20.84 6.69
CA ALA A 176 -7.25 20.34 5.48
C ALA A 176 -8.28 19.63 4.61
N ARG A 177 -8.54 20.16 3.41
CA ARG A 177 -9.55 19.61 2.49
C ARG A 177 -8.98 18.59 1.51
N SER A 178 -7.67 18.40 1.52
CA SER A 178 -6.98 17.46 0.64
C SER A 178 -5.75 16.88 1.32
N VAL A 179 -5.29 15.75 0.81
CA VAL A 179 -4.07 15.08 1.22
C VAL A 179 -3.25 14.72 -0.01
N THR A 180 -1.96 14.99 0.04
CA THR A 180 -1.02 14.62 -1.01
C THR A 180 -0.07 13.55 -0.48
N LEU A 181 -0.03 12.40 -1.15
CA LEU A 181 0.88 11.31 -0.87
C LEU A 181 2.10 11.43 -1.78
N VAL A 182 3.29 11.49 -1.20
CA VAL A 182 4.53 11.65 -1.96
C VAL A 182 5.60 10.69 -1.47
N THR A 183 6.56 10.36 -2.34
CA THR A 183 7.79 9.68 -1.92
C THR A 183 8.79 10.72 -1.41
N GLY A 184 9.36 10.47 -0.23
CA GLY A 184 10.44 11.31 0.32
C GLY A 184 11.79 11.09 -0.36
N THR A 185 11.90 10.08 -1.22
CA THR A 185 13.10 9.91 -2.04
C THR A 185 13.13 11.03 -3.07
N VAL A 186 13.94 12.05 -2.81
CA VAL A 186 14.16 13.16 -3.75
C VAL A 186 14.93 12.58 -4.93
N VAL A 187 14.23 12.33 -6.04
CA VAL A 187 14.87 12.08 -7.32
C VAL A 187 15.57 13.38 -7.71
N THR A 188 16.84 13.31 -8.07
CA THR A 188 17.73 14.40 -8.46
C THR A 188 17.01 15.53 -9.21
N GLY A 189 16.88 16.69 -8.59
CA GLY A 189 16.18 17.86 -9.11
C GLY A 189 15.74 18.80 -8.00
N SER A 190 15.24 19.99 -8.35
CA SER A 190 14.61 20.89 -7.40
C SER A 190 13.39 20.20 -6.75
N LEU A 191 13.25 20.36 -5.43
CA LEU A 191 12.04 19.94 -4.74
C LEU A 191 10.81 20.55 -5.44
N PRO A 192 9.74 19.77 -5.67
CA PRO A 192 8.50 20.34 -6.17
C PRO A 192 8.06 21.52 -5.28
N ALA A 193 7.27 22.45 -5.82
CA ALA A 193 6.75 23.60 -5.07
C ALA A 193 5.72 23.15 -4.01
N TRP A 194 6.18 22.39 -3.01
CA TRP A 194 5.31 21.87 -1.94
C TRP A 194 4.83 22.96 -0.98
N SER A 195 5.53 24.13 -0.94
CA SER A 195 5.07 25.29 -0.20
C SER A 195 3.65 25.72 -0.60
N ALA A 196 3.33 25.72 -1.90
CA ALA A 196 1.99 26.04 -2.39
C ALA A 196 0.92 25.07 -1.87
N ILE A 197 1.26 23.78 -1.71
CA ILE A 197 0.37 22.76 -1.15
C ILE A 197 0.15 23.03 0.35
N VAL A 198 1.22 23.38 1.07
CA VAL A 198 1.15 23.74 2.50
C VAL A 198 0.37 25.02 2.71
N GLU A 199 0.61 26.06 1.91
CA GLU A 199 -0.11 27.33 1.96
C GLU A 199 -1.60 27.17 1.65
N ALA A 200 -1.96 26.24 0.76
CA ALA A 200 -3.34 25.86 0.50
C ALA A 200 -3.98 25.05 1.65
N GLY A 201 -3.30 24.86 2.78
CA GLY A 201 -3.79 24.13 3.94
C GLY A 201 -3.97 22.62 3.71
N GLN A 202 -3.19 22.02 2.83
CA GLN A 202 -3.27 20.59 2.55
C GLN A 202 -2.36 19.79 3.50
N THR A 203 -2.70 18.53 3.68
CA THR A 203 -1.83 17.57 4.38
C THR A 203 -0.87 16.91 3.41
N LEU A 204 0.42 16.90 3.76
CA LEU A 204 1.46 16.16 3.04
C LEU A 204 1.82 14.88 3.80
N VAL A 205 1.91 13.77 3.09
CA VAL A 205 2.33 12.49 3.67
C VAL A 205 3.50 11.93 2.86
N PHE A 206 4.67 11.81 3.51
CA PHE A 206 5.88 11.32 2.87
C PHE A 206 6.14 9.86 3.23
N TYR A 207 6.13 9.02 2.21
CA TYR A 207 6.64 7.66 2.26
C TYR A 207 8.15 7.67 2.05
N MET A 208 8.88 6.76 2.71
CA MET A 208 10.33 6.63 2.57
C MET A 208 11.10 7.95 2.80
N GLY A 209 10.53 8.85 3.63
CA GLY A 209 11.05 10.20 3.84
C GLY A 209 12.07 10.34 4.96
N LEU A 210 12.26 9.31 5.81
CA LEU A 210 13.08 9.46 7.01
C LEU A 210 14.55 9.76 6.70
N GLU A 211 15.12 9.10 5.71
CA GLU A 211 16.51 9.35 5.27
C GLU A 211 16.67 10.68 4.54
N SER A 212 15.58 11.21 3.98
CA SER A 212 15.54 12.49 3.27
C SER A 212 15.07 13.66 4.15
N ALA A 213 14.86 13.43 5.45
CA ALA A 213 14.27 14.42 6.38
C ALA A 213 15.03 15.77 6.36
N ARG A 214 16.36 15.75 6.30
CA ARG A 214 17.18 16.97 6.15
C ARG A 214 16.84 17.75 4.88
N ALA A 215 16.76 17.07 3.75
CA ALA A 215 16.44 17.72 2.48
C ALA A 215 15.01 18.26 2.46
N LEU A 216 14.07 17.54 3.08
CA LEU A 216 12.67 17.97 3.25
C LEU A 216 12.59 19.21 4.13
N GLU A 217 13.26 19.23 5.29
CA GLU A 217 13.30 20.37 6.21
C GLU A 217 13.87 21.60 5.51
N GLN A 218 15.09 21.48 4.96
CA GLN A 218 15.76 22.60 4.31
C GLN A 218 15.02 23.12 3.08
N GLY A 219 14.46 22.21 2.28
CA GLY A 219 13.75 22.57 1.09
C GLY A 219 12.43 23.30 1.38
N LEU A 220 11.66 22.84 2.34
CA LEU A 220 10.39 23.48 2.72
C LEU A 220 10.63 24.82 3.43
N LEU A 221 11.61 24.90 4.34
CA LEU A 221 12.00 26.16 4.97
C LEU A 221 12.51 27.18 3.91
N GLY A 222 13.32 26.71 2.96
CA GLY A 222 13.81 27.54 1.85
C GLY A 222 12.71 28.04 0.90
N GLN A 223 11.58 27.34 0.85
CA GLN A 223 10.36 27.74 0.13
C GLN A 223 9.42 28.62 0.97
N GLY A 224 9.81 29.02 2.19
CA GLY A 224 9.04 29.91 3.04
C GLY A 224 8.01 29.22 3.97
N VAL A 225 7.99 27.90 4.02
CA VAL A 225 7.13 27.21 5.01
C VAL A 225 7.61 27.51 6.41
N ARG A 226 6.71 27.91 7.31
CA ARG A 226 7.04 28.33 8.67
C ARG A 226 7.72 27.21 9.48
N ALA A 227 8.66 27.60 10.32
CA ALA A 227 9.52 26.68 11.09
C ALA A 227 8.75 25.82 12.10
N ASP A 228 7.66 26.34 12.67
CA ASP A 228 6.77 25.66 13.61
C ASP A 228 5.67 24.81 12.96
N PHE A 229 5.76 24.60 11.63
CA PHE A 229 4.77 23.80 10.90
C PHE A 229 4.69 22.38 11.46
N PRO A 230 3.49 21.86 11.80
CA PRO A 230 3.36 20.61 12.53
C PRO A 230 3.75 19.38 11.70
N VAL A 231 4.51 18.50 12.32
CA VAL A 231 4.97 17.24 11.74
C VAL A 231 4.76 16.09 12.72
N ALA A 232 4.31 14.95 12.23
CA ALA A 232 4.31 13.69 12.95
C ALA A 232 5.13 12.65 12.18
N ILE A 233 6.02 11.93 12.87
CA ILE A 233 6.72 10.77 12.34
C ILE A 233 6.11 9.54 13.00
N VAL A 234 5.60 8.60 12.20
CA VAL A 234 5.06 7.33 12.68
C VAL A 234 5.99 6.22 12.21
N THR A 235 6.53 5.46 13.15
CA THR A 235 7.38 4.31 12.88
C THR A 235 6.63 3.02 13.16
N GLN A 236 6.84 2.00 12.35
CA GLN A 236 6.25 0.67 12.47
C GLN A 236 4.71 0.74 12.68
N GLY A 237 4.06 1.63 11.90
CA GLY A 237 2.64 1.92 12.05
C GLY A 237 1.74 0.71 11.93
N SER A 238 0.66 0.71 12.72
CA SER A 238 -0.32 -0.40 12.82
C SER A 238 0.30 -1.75 13.24
N THR A 239 1.40 -1.72 13.99
CA THR A 239 1.99 -2.90 14.63
C THR A 239 2.12 -2.67 16.14
N PRO A 240 2.35 -3.71 16.96
CA PRO A 240 2.61 -3.55 18.39
C PRO A 240 3.81 -2.64 18.72
N ASP A 241 4.76 -2.53 17.80
CA ASP A 241 5.97 -1.71 17.95
C ASP A 241 5.78 -0.27 17.45
N GLN A 242 4.56 0.13 17.09
CA GLN A 242 4.28 1.47 16.62
C GLN A 242 4.70 2.53 17.62
N LYS A 243 5.46 3.52 17.13
CA LYS A 243 5.77 4.74 17.87
C LYS A 243 5.45 5.96 17.02
N MET A 244 5.07 7.05 17.68
CA MET A 244 4.80 8.32 17.05
C MET A 244 5.57 9.43 17.74
N TYR A 245 6.14 10.32 16.93
CA TYR A 245 6.91 11.47 17.36
C TYR A 245 6.28 12.73 16.76
N VAL A 246 5.76 13.60 17.60
CA VAL A 246 5.26 14.92 17.18
C VAL A 246 6.40 15.91 17.26
N THR A 247 6.64 16.64 16.20
CA THR A 247 7.73 17.60 16.04
C THR A 247 7.27 18.79 15.18
N THR A 248 8.18 19.65 14.80
CA THR A 248 7.96 20.75 13.86
C THR A 248 8.86 20.61 12.66
N LEU A 249 8.60 21.41 11.60
CA LEU A 249 9.44 21.41 10.42
C LEU A 249 10.90 21.71 10.77
N ALA A 250 11.17 22.72 11.61
CA ALA A 250 12.52 23.10 12.02
C ALA A 250 13.29 22.06 12.84
N THR A 251 12.63 21.03 13.33
CA THR A 251 13.24 19.97 14.14
C THR A 251 13.06 18.58 13.53
N LEU A 252 12.60 18.51 12.30
CA LEU A 252 12.37 17.27 11.57
C LEU A 252 13.67 16.46 11.38
N GLU A 253 14.73 17.10 10.88
CA GLU A 253 16.05 16.45 10.71
C GLU A 253 16.56 15.87 12.04
N LYS A 254 16.54 16.67 13.10
CA LYS A 254 16.98 16.24 14.43
C LYS A 254 16.23 15.01 14.91
N THR A 255 14.90 15.01 14.75
CA THR A 255 14.05 13.90 15.14
C THR A 255 14.33 12.66 14.29
N ALA A 256 14.50 12.83 12.96
CA ALA A 256 14.80 11.74 12.05
C ALA A 256 16.17 11.11 12.31
N VAL A 257 17.18 11.89 12.66
CA VAL A 257 18.53 11.39 13.04
C VAL A 257 18.45 10.49 14.27
N ALA A 258 17.62 10.83 15.26
CA ALA A 258 17.40 9.98 16.44
C ALA A 258 16.69 8.65 16.10
N LEU A 259 16.04 8.58 14.94
CA LEU A 259 15.33 7.40 14.44
C LEU A 259 16.10 6.65 13.34
N LYS A 260 17.39 6.95 13.17
CA LYS A 260 18.22 6.31 12.14
C LYS A 260 18.15 4.78 12.22
N GLY A 261 17.88 4.15 11.08
CA GLY A 261 17.76 2.69 10.98
C GLY A 261 16.38 2.13 11.34
N VAL A 262 15.46 2.96 11.86
CA VAL A 262 14.08 2.52 12.12
C VAL A 262 13.27 2.50 10.81
N SER A 263 12.66 1.38 10.49
CA SER A 263 11.89 1.18 9.27
C SER A 263 10.80 0.10 9.48
N PRO A 264 9.60 0.26 8.91
CA PRO A 264 9.15 1.40 8.09
C PRO A 264 8.85 2.66 8.91
N ALA A 265 8.87 3.82 8.25
CA ALA A 265 8.46 5.09 8.83
C ALA A 265 7.70 5.94 7.82
N LEU A 266 6.75 6.73 8.33
CA LEU A 266 5.92 7.66 7.58
C LEU A 266 6.00 9.04 8.21
N ILE A 267 6.05 10.10 7.40
CA ILE A 267 6.03 11.48 7.89
C ILE A 267 4.72 12.13 7.45
N ILE A 268 3.97 12.69 8.40
CA ILE A 268 2.72 13.41 8.15
C ILE A 268 2.96 14.87 8.52
N MET A 269 2.74 15.78 7.59
CA MET A 269 2.90 17.22 7.76
C MET A 269 1.59 17.94 7.51
N GLY A 270 1.16 18.77 8.45
CA GLY A 270 -0.08 19.55 8.32
C GLY A 270 -0.68 19.96 9.65
N GLU A 271 -1.53 20.97 9.62
CA GLU A 271 -2.27 21.42 10.81
C GLU A 271 -3.14 20.34 11.45
N VAL A 272 -3.49 19.30 10.68
CA VAL A 272 -4.24 18.13 11.17
C VAL A 272 -3.51 17.39 12.30
N VAL A 273 -2.19 17.48 12.36
CA VAL A 273 -1.39 16.86 13.43
C VAL A 273 -1.79 17.40 14.80
N LYS A 274 -2.16 18.68 14.89
CA LYS A 274 -2.63 19.31 16.14
C LYS A 274 -3.98 18.80 16.60
N LEU A 275 -4.83 18.31 15.69
CA LEU A 275 -6.16 17.78 16.05
C LEU A 275 -6.06 16.52 16.90
N ARG A 276 -4.97 15.79 16.79
CA ARG A 276 -4.72 14.59 17.57
C ARG A 276 -4.92 14.82 19.08
N ASP A 277 -4.40 15.91 19.61
CA ASP A 277 -4.46 16.17 21.06
C ASP A 277 -5.91 16.32 21.58
N ARG A 278 -6.81 16.75 20.71
CA ARG A 278 -8.25 16.82 21.00
C ARG A 278 -8.92 15.45 20.84
N LEU A 279 -8.43 14.61 19.93
CA LEU A 279 -9.03 13.32 19.58
C LEU A 279 -8.55 12.19 20.46
N LYS A 280 -7.29 12.19 20.89
CA LYS A 280 -6.70 11.11 21.72
C LYS A 280 -7.35 10.95 23.11
N THR A 281 -7.97 12.01 23.63
CA THR A 281 -8.55 12.02 24.99
C THR A 281 -9.72 11.03 25.12
N THR A 282 -10.30 10.59 23.99
CA THR A 282 -11.48 9.72 23.94
C THR A 282 -11.19 8.36 23.27
N LEU A 283 -9.95 8.12 22.83
CA LEU A 283 -9.57 6.80 22.29
C LEU A 283 -9.50 5.81 23.45
N ALA A 284 -10.59 5.09 23.67
CA ALA A 284 -10.53 3.86 24.44
C ALA A 284 -9.57 2.90 23.72
N ALA A 285 -8.69 2.23 24.49
CA ALA A 285 -8.01 1.06 23.96
C ALA A 285 -9.11 0.09 23.49
N VAL A 286 -9.23 -0.08 22.18
CA VAL A 286 -10.07 -1.15 21.63
C VAL A 286 -9.35 -2.43 22.05
N ALA A 287 -9.91 -3.12 23.06
CA ALA A 287 -9.49 -4.48 23.34
C ALA A 287 -9.59 -5.27 22.02
N PRO A 288 -8.63 -6.13 21.68
CA PRO A 288 -8.74 -6.98 20.51
C PRO A 288 -10.10 -7.66 20.59
N MET A 289 -10.92 -7.54 19.53
CA MET A 289 -12.21 -8.24 19.47
C MET A 289 -11.88 -9.71 19.62
N ALA A 290 -12.30 -10.29 20.77
CA ALA A 290 -12.15 -11.71 21.01
C ALA A 290 -12.78 -12.41 19.79
N ASN A 291 -12.02 -13.33 19.19
CA ASN A 291 -12.41 -14.11 18.01
C ASN A 291 -13.89 -14.43 18.04
N ALA A 292 -14.68 -13.77 17.21
CA ALA A 292 -16.02 -14.25 16.91
C ALA A 292 -15.80 -15.58 16.18
N SER A 293 -15.91 -16.68 16.90
CA SER A 293 -16.04 -18.00 16.33
C SER A 293 -17.27 -17.95 15.43
N PHE A 294 -17.04 -17.95 14.12
CA PHE A 294 -18.07 -18.30 13.17
C PHE A 294 -18.43 -19.76 13.46
N VAL A 295 -19.49 -19.94 14.23
CA VAL A 295 -20.11 -21.25 14.41
C VAL A 295 -20.83 -21.51 13.10
N ASP A 296 -20.41 -22.57 12.40
CA ASP A 296 -21.15 -23.15 11.29
C ASP A 296 -22.51 -23.64 11.83
N GLU A 297 -23.59 -23.12 11.26
CA GLU A 297 -24.91 -23.76 11.21
C GLU A 297 -25.26 -24.20 9.79
#